data_37ab6441b25d713db20cc132dcd85a99
#
_entry.id   37ab6441b25d713db20cc132dcd85a99
#
_cell.length_a   1.000
_cell.length_b   1.000
_cell.length_c   1.000
_cell.angle_alpha   90.00
_cell.angle_beta   90.00
_cell.angle_gamma   90.00
#
_symmetry.space_group_name_H-M   'P 1'
#
loop_
_entity.id
_entity.type
_entity.pdbx_description
1 polymer ?
#
loop_
_entity_poly.entity_id
_entity_poly.type
_entity_poly.pdbx_seq_one_letter_code
_entity_poly.pdbx_strand_id
1 'polypeptide(L)'
;TGKYFKVVDSDDWVKEESLHNILQVLRRFEDEGEEVDMLIANYVYEKEGVDNKKCIHYRNVLPQDEIFHWTDIGHFHLDQYILMHSVIYRTELLLLCQLRLPKHTFYVDNIYVYYPLPHVRKLYYMDEDFYRYYIGREDQSVNEKVMIRRLDQQIFVTKKMIDMYQMKEITNKKLKRYMVNYLAIMMTVSSILCIRSKEKENLDKKKELWLYLRKKDARTYLKIRYGILGQTMNLPGRSGRKISSLAYLVARRLIGFQ
;
A
#
# COMPACT_ATOMS: atom_id res chain seq x y z
N THR A 1 16.14 -16.26 -14.86
CA THR A 1 14.94 -15.53 -14.45
C THR A 1 14.17 -16.39 -13.47
N GLY A 2 14.03 -15.90 -12.22
CA GLY A 2 13.38 -16.65 -11.16
C GLY A 2 11.86 -16.79 -11.39
N LYS A 3 11.27 -17.88 -10.91
CA LYS A 3 9.83 -18.17 -10.96
C LYS A 3 9.02 -17.16 -10.11
N TYR A 4 9.61 -16.68 -9.01
CA TYR A 4 9.04 -15.67 -8.11
C TYR A 4 9.94 -14.46 -8.04
N PHE A 5 9.34 -13.29 -7.83
CA PHE A 5 9.99 -11.99 -7.80
C PHE A 5 9.67 -11.26 -6.50
N LYS A 6 10.73 -10.80 -5.83
CA LYS A 6 10.66 -10.00 -4.60
C LYS A 6 11.49 -8.73 -4.77
N VAL A 7 10.93 -7.59 -4.42
CA VAL A 7 11.68 -6.33 -4.28
C VAL A 7 12.21 -6.21 -2.86
N VAL A 8 13.50 -5.91 -2.74
CA VAL A 8 14.15 -5.54 -1.48
C VAL A 8 14.87 -4.23 -1.70
N ASP A 9 14.58 -3.22 -0.89
CA ASP A 9 15.25 -1.92 -0.96
C ASP A 9 16.70 -2.04 -0.48
N SER A 10 17.56 -1.16 -0.95
CA SER A 10 19.02 -1.26 -0.72
C SER A 10 19.44 -1.04 0.74
N ASP A 11 18.57 -0.47 1.55
CA ASP A 11 18.76 -0.21 2.98
C ASP A 11 17.98 -1.18 3.88
N ASP A 12 17.27 -2.12 3.28
CA ASP A 12 16.49 -3.15 3.96
C ASP A 12 17.12 -4.54 3.79
N TRP A 13 16.60 -5.53 4.54
CA TRP A 13 17.02 -6.93 4.41
C TRP A 13 15.87 -7.90 4.69
N VAL A 14 16.12 -9.17 4.48
CA VAL A 14 15.20 -10.25 4.82
C VAL A 14 15.80 -11.16 5.89
N LYS A 15 14.95 -11.70 6.78
CA LYS A 15 15.37 -12.68 7.77
C LYS A 15 15.68 -14.01 7.07
N GLU A 16 16.90 -14.52 7.22
CA GLU A 16 17.38 -15.71 6.51
C GLU A 16 16.53 -16.95 6.80
N GLU A 17 16.20 -17.21 8.05
CA GLU A 17 15.33 -18.31 8.46
C GLU A 17 13.95 -18.24 7.78
N SER A 18 13.29 -17.05 7.79
CA SER A 18 12.01 -16.85 7.13
C SER A 18 12.12 -16.99 5.60
N LEU A 19 13.25 -16.57 5.00
CA LEU A 19 13.53 -16.80 3.58
C LEU A 19 13.60 -18.29 3.29
N HIS A 20 14.30 -19.08 4.13
CA HIS A 20 14.38 -20.52 3.98
C HIS A 20 13.00 -21.18 4.02
N ASN A 21 12.15 -20.82 4.99
CA ASN A 21 10.79 -21.33 5.12
C ASN A 21 9.93 -20.99 3.89
N ILE A 22 10.01 -19.76 3.41
CA ILE A 22 9.31 -19.33 2.19
C ILE A 22 9.78 -20.14 0.97
N LEU A 23 11.09 -20.34 0.81
CA LEU A 23 11.63 -21.12 -0.31
C LEU A 23 11.21 -22.59 -0.24
N GLN A 24 11.10 -23.19 0.95
CA GLN A 24 10.58 -24.54 1.11
C GLN A 24 9.11 -24.64 0.65
N VAL A 25 8.26 -23.68 1.04
CA VAL A 25 6.85 -23.62 0.60
C VAL A 25 6.75 -23.46 -0.91
N LEU A 26 7.54 -22.56 -1.51
CA LEU A 26 7.53 -22.35 -2.95
C LEU A 26 8.03 -23.59 -3.74
N ARG A 27 9.01 -24.35 -3.21
CA ARG A 27 9.46 -25.63 -3.78
C ARG A 27 8.37 -26.67 -3.70
N ARG A 28 7.70 -26.80 -2.53
CA ARG A 28 6.56 -27.70 -2.36
C ARG A 28 5.49 -27.45 -3.42
N PHE A 29 5.10 -26.20 -3.67
CA PHE A 29 4.15 -25.89 -4.73
C PHE A 29 4.63 -26.32 -6.12
N GLU A 30 5.91 -26.18 -6.40
CA GLU A 30 6.49 -26.65 -7.67
C GLU A 30 6.41 -28.18 -7.79
N ASP A 31 6.76 -28.90 -6.73
CA ASP A 31 6.71 -30.38 -6.68
C ASP A 31 5.28 -30.91 -6.81
N GLU A 32 4.30 -30.19 -6.25
CA GLU A 32 2.86 -30.52 -6.29
C GLU A 32 2.18 -30.07 -7.59
N GLY A 33 2.89 -29.35 -8.47
CA GLY A 33 2.31 -28.75 -9.69
C GLY A 33 1.33 -27.60 -9.42
N GLU A 34 1.40 -27.01 -8.20
CA GLU A 34 0.59 -25.87 -7.82
C GLU A 34 1.31 -24.55 -8.14
N GLU A 35 0.53 -23.52 -8.45
CA GLU A 35 1.04 -22.18 -8.68
C GLU A 35 0.28 -21.16 -7.83
N VAL A 36 1.04 -20.34 -7.09
CA VAL A 36 0.52 -19.21 -6.32
C VAL A 36 0.93 -17.92 -7.02
N ASP A 37 -0.02 -17.04 -7.27
CA ASP A 37 0.25 -15.76 -7.96
C ASP A 37 0.91 -14.74 -7.03
N MET A 38 0.54 -14.76 -5.73
CA MET A 38 1.00 -13.81 -4.74
C MET A 38 1.18 -14.50 -3.38
N LEU A 39 2.41 -14.59 -2.91
CA LEU A 39 2.71 -14.96 -1.53
C LEU A 39 2.87 -13.69 -0.70
N ILE A 40 2.26 -13.69 0.48
CA ILE A 40 2.30 -12.59 1.44
C ILE A 40 2.99 -13.06 2.71
N ALA A 41 3.91 -12.25 3.24
CA ALA A 41 4.54 -12.46 4.53
C ALA A 41 4.55 -11.15 5.35
N ASN A 42 4.86 -11.23 6.63
CA ASN A 42 4.94 -10.06 7.49
C ASN A 42 6.17 -9.21 7.19
N TYR A 43 6.13 -7.97 7.66
CA TYR A 43 7.31 -7.14 7.75
C TYR A 43 7.44 -6.49 9.13
N VAL A 44 8.66 -6.21 9.51
CA VAL A 44 9.02 -5.67 10.83
C VAL A 44 9.71 -4.34 10.64
N TYR A 45 9.25 -3.32 11.35
CA TYR A 45 9.97 -2.06 11.43
C TYR A 45 11.23 -2.22 12.27
N GLU A 46 12.36 -1.97 11.65
CA GLU A 46 13.67 -1.95 12.29
C GLU A 46 14.08 -0.52 12.57
N LYS A 47 14.23 -0.18 13.85
CA LYS A 47 14.68 1.15 14.27
C LYS A 47 15.85 0.99 15.23
N GLU A 48 16.92 1.72 14.98
CA GLU A 48 18.11 1.71 15.82
C GLU A 48 17.77 2.11 17.27
N GLY A 49 18.28 1.36 18.26
CA GLY A 49 18.07 1.60 19.68
C GLY A 49 16.66 1.31 20.21
N VAL A 50 15.82 0.60 19.46
CA VAL A 50 14.47 0.21 19.86
C VAL A 50 14.35 -1.31 19.93
N ASP A 51 14.20 -1.87 21.14
CA ASP A 51 14.07 -3.32 21.34
C ASP A 51 12.67 -3.84 20.94
N ASN A 52 11.63 -3.06 21.18
CA ASN A 52 10.25 -3.42 20.87
C ASN A 52 9.93 -3.09 19.40
N LYS A 53 10.21 -4.05 18.51
CA LYS A 53 9.99 -3.91 17.08
C LYS A 53 8.52 -4.12 16.74
N LYS A 54 7.97 -3.21 15.95
CA LYS A 54 6.59 -3.34 15.47
C LYS A 54 6.54 -4.26 14.27
N CYS A 55 5.84 -5.38 14.39
CA CYS A 55 5.52 -6.28 13.29
C CYS A 55 4.16 -5.91 12.67
N ILE A 56 4.09 -5.90 11.35
CA ILE A 56 2.85 -5.80 10.59
C ILE A 56 2.52 -7.17 10.03
N HIS A 57 1.43 -7.72 10.50
CA HIS A 57 0.93 -9.04 10.13
C HIS A 57 -0.51 -8.96 9.60
N TYR A 58 -0.94 -10.02 8.91
CA TYR A 58 -2.25 -10.08 8.25
C TYR A 58 -3.12 -11.25 8.73
N ARG A 59 -2.71 -11.95 9.82
CA ARG A 59 -3.42 -13.12 10.38
C ARG A 59 -4.87 -12.87 10.79
N ASN A 60 -5.24 -11.62 10.99
CA ASN A 60 -6.61 -11.22 11.31
C ASN A 60 -7.50 -11.05 10.06
N VAL A 61 -6.92 -11.05 8.85
CA VAL A 61 -7.64 -10.77 7.60
C VAL A 61 -7.35 -11.75 6.47
N LEU A 62 -6.27 -12.54 6.56
CA LEU A 62 -5.90 -13.53 5.55
C LEU A 62 -5.89 -14.94 6.15
N PRO A 63 -6.40 -15.96 5.42
CA PRO A 63 -6.16 -17.36 5.73
C PRO A 63 -4.66 -17.65 5.77
N GLN A 64 -4.22 -18.52 6.72
CA GLN A 64 -2.81 -18.84 6.95
C GLN A 64 -2.49 -20.22 6.43
N ASP A 65 -1.31 -20.36 5.81
CA ASP A 65 -0.70 -21.63 5.40
C ASP A 65 -1.57 -22.51 4.49
N GLU A 66 -2.49 -21.86 3.78
CA GLU A 66 -3.33 -22.47 2.75
C GLU A 66 -3.45 -21.57 1.51
N ILE A 67 -3.76 -22.17 0.34
CA ILE A 67 -4.07 -21.42 -0.87
C ILE A 67 -5.49 -20.87 -0.74
N PHE A 68 -5.65 -19.59 -0.95
CA PHE A 68 -6.93 -18.89 -0.86
C PHE A 68 -7.14 -17.91 -2.02
N HIS A 69 -8.35 -17.38 -2.13
CA HIS A 69 -8.77 -16.41 -3.15
C HIS A 69 -9.24 -15.10 -2.51
N TRP A 70 -9.42 -14.07 -3.33
CA TRP A 70 -9.98 -12.80 -2.85
C TRP A 70 -11.37 -12.92 -2.20
N THR A 71 -12.09 -14.00 -2.44
CA THR A 71 -13.37 -14.31 -1.77
C THR A 71 -13.22 -14.71 -0.31
N ASP A 72 -12.05 -15.15 0.08
CA ASP A 72 -11.81 -15.78 1.39
C ASP A 72 -11.23 -14.79 2.41
N ILE A 73 -10.72 -13.63 1.94
CA ILE A 73 -10.12 -12.61 2.81
C ILE A 73 -11.14 -12.00 3.79
N GLY A 74 -10.66 -11.58 4.96
CA GLY A 74 -11.40 -10.80 5.94
C GLY A 74 -11.57 -9.34 5.55
N HIS A 75 -11.93 -8.51 6.53
CA HIS A 75 -12.08 -7.08 6.35
C HIS A 75 -10.81 -6.34 6.79
N PHE A 76 -10.11 -5.75 5.83
CA PHE A 76 -8.97 -4.88 6.12
C PHE A 76 -9.44 -3.59 6.80
N HIS A 77 -8.82 -3.23 7.91
CA HIS A 77 -9.06 -1.95 8.58
C HIS A 77 -8.57 -0.77 7.71
N LEU A 78 -9.01 0.45 8.06
CA LEU A 78 -8.72 1.66 7.26
C LEU A 78 -7.22 2.00 7.17
N ASP A 79 -6.43 1.55 8.11
CA ASP A 79 -4.98 1.74 8.20
C ASP A 79 -4.17 0.51 7.78
N GLN A 80 -4.87 -0.57 7.43
CA GLN A 80 -4.25 -1.85 7.08
C GLN A 80 -4.29 -2.05 5.56
N TYR A 81 -3.13 -2.19 4.95
CA TYR A 81 -2.98 -2.54 3.54
C TYR A 81 -1.66 -3.27 3.30
N ILE A 82 -1.60 -4.01 2.22
CA ILE A 82 -0.43 -4.80 1.84
C ILE A 82 0.58 -3.86 1.18
N LEU A 83 1.78 -3.82 1.73
CA LEU A 83 2.90 -3.06 1.18
C LEU A 83 3.83 -3.97 0.35
N MET A 84 4.71 -3.35 -0.44
CA MET A 84 5.76 -4.01 -1.21
C MET A 84 6.61 -4.95 -0.33
N HIS A 85 6.85 -4.55 0.92
CA HIS A 85 7.61 -5.31 1.91
C HIS A 85 7.05 -6.72 2.15
N SER A 86 5.72 -6.88 2.05
CA SER A 86 5.04 -8.16 2.30
C SER A 86 4.88 -9.04 1.07
N VAL A 87 5.09 -8.53 -0.14
CA VAL A 87 4.66 -9.22 -1.36
C VAL A 87 5.79 -9.93 -2.06
N ILE A 88 5.52 -11.17 -2.47
CA ILE A 88 6.30 -11.95 -3.44
C ILE A 88 5.35 -12.34 -4.55
N TYR A 89 5.59 -11.90 -5.77
CA TYR A 89 4.76 -12.21 -6.93
C TYR A 89 5.35 -13.32 -7.79
N ARG A 90 4.50 -14.12 -8.41
CA ARG A 90 4.90 -14.97 -9.53
C ARG A 90 5.37 -14.09 -10.69
N THR A 91 6.58 -14.32 -11.19
CA THR A 91 7.22 -13.49 -12.21
C THR A 91 6.36 -13.42 -13.48
N GLU A 92 5.80 -14.55 -13.89
CA GLU A 92 4.93 -14.62 -15.06
C GLU A 92 3.70 -13.71 -14.94
N LEU A 93 3.07 -13.61 -13.75
CA LEU A 93 1.96 -12.70 -13.52
C LEU A 93 2.35 -11.25 -13.81
N LEU A 94 3.52 -10.82 -13.34
CA LEU A 94 4.01 -9.45 -13.58
C LEU A 94 4.27 -9.19 -15.06
N LEU A 95 4.74 -10.20 -15.80
CA LEU A 95 4.95 -10.11 -17.24
C LEU A 95 3.61 -10.08 -18.00
N LEU A 96 2.66 -10.94 -17.63
CA LEU A 96 1.33 -11.00 -18.23
C LEU A 96 0.53 -9.71 -18.06
N CYS A 97 0.58 -9.09 -16.87
CA CYS A 97 -0.09 -7.81 -16.65
C CYS A 97 0.71 -6.61 -17.21
N GLN A 98 1.88 -6.85 -17.81
CA GLN A 98 2.74 -5.82 -18.41
C GLN A 98 3.06 -4.67 -17.46
N LEU A 99 3.29 -4.98 -16.19
CA LEU A 99 3.61 -3.97 -15.19
C LEU A 99 4.85 -3.17 -15.59
N ARG A 100 4.67 -1.85 -15.70
CA ARG A 100 5.77 -0.91 -15.93
C ARG A 100 5.71 0.21 -14.91
N LEU A 101 6.75 0.33 -14.12
CA LEU A 101 6.88 1.39 -13.12
C LEU A 101 7.45 2.66 -13.77
N PRO A 102 6.92 3.85 -13.44
CA PRO A 102 7.53 5.12 -13.86
C PRO A 102 8.98 5.22 -13.40
N LYS A 103 9.86 5.62 -14.31
CA LYS A 103 11.28 5.83 -14.01
C LYS A 103 11.48 7.10 -13.16
N HIS A 104 12.50 7.11 -12.31
CA HIS A 104 12.89 8.27 -11.48
C HIS A 104 11.74 8.84 -10.64
N THR A 105 10.85 7.98 -10.16
CA THR A 105 9.65 8.36 -9.42
C THR A 105 9.63 7.62 -8.09
N PHE A 106 9.47 8.37 -6.99
CA PHE A 106 9.25 7.78 -5.66
C PHE A 106 7.81 7.29 -5.50
N TYR A 107 7.57 6.41 -4.53
CA TYR A 107 6.25 5.86 -4.18
C TYR A 107 5.65 4.92 -5.24
N VAL A 108 6.44 4.47 -6.20
CA VAL A 108 6.02 3.50 -7.24
C VAL A 108 5.79 2.09 -6.68
N ASP A 109 6.28 1.81 -5.48
CA ASP A 109 5.98 0.64 -4.67
C ASP A 109 4.46 0.42 -4.53
N ASN A 110 3.68 1.49 -4.39
CA ASN A 110 2.23 1.42 -4.37
C ASN A 110 1.65 0.95 -5.71
N ILE A 111 2.24 1.34 -6.84
CA ILE A 111 1.86 0.84 -8.16
C ILE A 111 2.22 -0.64 -8.30
N TYR A 112 3.41 -1.03 -7.85
CA TYR A 112 3.89 -2.40 -7.87
C TYR A 112 2.94 -3.37 -7.13
N VAL A 113 2.41 -2.94 -5.99
CA VAL A 113 1.43 -3.75 -5.24
C VAL A 113 0.05 -3.68 -5.88
N TYR A 114 -0.44 -2.50 -6.22
CA TYR A 114 -1.83 -2.26 -6.58
C TYR A 114 -2.20 -2.78 -7.97
N TYR A 115 -1.31 -2.59 -8.94
CA TYR A 115 -1.61 -2.90 -10.34
C TYR A 115 -1.85 -4.39 -10.61
N PRO A 116 -1.09 -5.35 -10.06
CA PRO A 116 -1.32 -6.77 -10.33
C PRO A 116 -2.56 -7.36 -9.64
N LEU A 117 -3.14 -6.70 -8.61
CA LEU A 117 -4.18 -7.29 -7.75
C LEU A 117 -5.36 -7.94 -8.51
N PRO A 118 -5.95 -7.33 -9.57
CA PRO A 118 -7.05 -7.95 -10.30
C PRO A 118 -6.66 -9.19 -11.11
N HIS A 119 -5.38 -9.40 -11.35
CA HIS A 119 -4.83 -10.55 -12.06
C HIS A 119 -4.47 -11.70 -11.13
N VAL A 120 -4.31 -11.43 -9.83
CA VAL A 120 -4.03 -12.43 -8.80
C VAL A 120 -5.27 -13.29 -8.54
N ARG A 121 -5.13 -14.60 -8.71
CA ARG A 121 -6.18 -15.59 -8.47
C ARG A 121 -5.92 -16.41 -7.24
N LYS A 122 -4.71 -16.96 -7.09
CA LYS A 122 -4.28 -17.78 -5.97
C LYS A 122 -3.33 -16.99 -5.07
N LEU A 123 -3.70 -16.85 -3.81
CA LEU A 123 -2.91 -16.19 -2.77
C LEU A 123 -2.44 -17.22 -1.75
N TYR A 124 -1.36 -16.92 -1.07
CA TYR A 124 -0.87 -17.67 0.07
C TYR A 124 -0.31 -16.70 1.12
N TYR A 125 -0.64 -16.87 2.37
CA TYR A 125 -0.10 -16.07 3.45
C TYR A 125 0.65 -16.91 4.46
N MET A 126 1.89 -16.55 4.74
CA MET A 126 2.73 -17.09 5.80
C MET A 126 2.85 -16.07 6.92
N ASP A 127 2.53 -16.45 8.15
CA ASP A 127 2.72 -15.59 9.34
C ASP A 127 4.20 -15.58 9.76
N GLU A 128 5.08 -15.21 8.81
CA GLU A 128 6.52 -15.15 8.92
C GLU A 128 7.02 -13.71 8.95
N ASP A 129 7.81 -13.35 9.95
CA ASP A 129 8.42 -12.03 10.11
C ASP A 129 9.63 -11.88 9.17
N PHE A 130 9.33 -11.81 7.87
CA PHE A 130 10.27 -11.97 6.79
C PHE A 130 11.09 -10.72 6.46
N TYR A 131 10.39 -9.63 6.12
CA TYR A 131 11.04 -8.41 5.64
C TYR A 131 11.40 -7.49 6.80
N ARG A 132 12.62 -6.96 6.80
CA ARG A 132 13.15 -6.04 7.80
C ARG A 132 13.26 -4.65 7.20
N TYR A 133 12.28 -3.80 7.54
CA TYR A 133 12.16 -2.45 7.03
C TYR A 133 12.87 -1.48 7.97
N TYR A 134 14.03 -0.97 7.54
CA TYR A 134 14.82 -0.03 8.31
C TYR A 134 14.22 1.37 8.27
N ILE A 135 13.89 1.92 9.43
CA ILE A 135 13.26 3.24 9.57
C ILE A 135 14.01 4.12 10.58
N GLY A 136 13.82 5.44 10.45
CA GLY A 136 14.30 6.43 11.43
C GLY A 136 15.36 7.39 10.92
N ARG A 137 15.87 7.23 9.68
CA ARG A 137 16.78 8.21 9.09
C ARG A 137 16.02 9.44 8.60
N GLU A 138 16.63 10.61 8.71
CA GLU A 138 16.01 11.88 8.30
C GLU A 138 15.83 12.03 6.78
N ASP A 139 16.65 11.33 5.98
CA ASP A 139 16.66 11.39 4.52
C ASP A 139 15.69 10.40 3.87
N GLN A 140 15.06 9.52 4.65
CA GLN A 140 14.15 8.50 4.12
C GLN A 140 12.96 9.08 3.37
N SER A 141 12.53 8.34 2.34
CA SER A 141 11.39 8.70 1.49
C SER A 141 10.08 8.90 2.25
N VAL A 142 9.92 8.23 3.39
CA VAL A 142 8.73 8.31 4.28
C VAL A 142 8.80 9.45 5.31
N ASN A 143 9.91 10.19 5.38
CA ASN A 143 10.00 11.36 6.24
C ASN A 143 9.06 12.47 5.72
N GLU A 144 8.24 13.06 6.61
CA GLU A 144 7.22 14.05 6.22
C GLU A 144 7.79 15.23 5.43
N LYS A 145 8.95 15.78 5.83
CA LYS A 145 9.60 16.88 5.12
C LYS A 145 10.04 16.48 3.71
N VAL A 146 10.55 15.23 3.57
CA VAL A 146 10.93 14.68 2.28
C VAL A 146 9.70 14.44 1.41
N MET A 147 8.63 13.88 1.98
CA MET A 147 7.37 13.66 1.28
C MET A 147 6.73 14.96 0.78
N ILE A 148 6.76 16.03 1.57
CA ILE A 148 6.26 17.33 1.14
C ILE A 148 7.08 17.88 -0.04
N ARG A 149 8.40 17.74 -0.02
CA ARG A 149 9.27 18.15 -1.16
C ARG A 149 8.98 17.33 -2.43
N ARG A 150 8.53 16.07 -2.28
CA ARG A 150 8.21 15.15 -3.38
C ARG A 150 6.70 15.02 -3.62
N LEU A 151 5.91 15.99 -3.14
CA LEU A 151 4.45 15.95 -3.19
C LEU A 151 3.90 15.73 -4.61
N ASP A 152 4.53 16.34 -5.62
CA ASP A 152 4.09 16.18 -7.01
C ASP A 152 4.23 14.74 -7.50
N GLN A 153 5.24 14.00 -7.03
CA GLN A 153 5.40 12.58 -7.34
C GLN A 153 4.35 11.72 -6.61
N GLN A 154 4.04 12.04 -5.36
CA GLN A 154 2.96 11.37 -4.62
C GLN A 154 1.61 11.57 -5.30
N ILE A 155 1.29 12.78 -5.75
CA ILE A 155 0.06 13.10 -6.51
C ILE A 155 0.06 12.38 -7.86
N PHE A 156 1.19 12.34 -8.56
CA PHE A 156 1.35 11.65 -9.83
C PHE A 156 1.07 10.15 -9.68
N VAL A 157 1.67 9.48 -8.69
CA VAL A 157 1.42 8.06 -8.40
C VAL A 157 -0.05 7.81 -8.05
N THR A 158 -0.66 8.67 -7.21
CA THR A 158 -2.08 8.56 -6.87
C THR A 158 -2.97 8.71 -8.11
N LYS A 159 -2.70 9.67 -9.01
CA LYS A 159 -3.42 9.79 -10.29
C LYS A 159 -3.24 8.56 -11.17
N LYS A 160 -2.03 8.00 -11.25
CA LYS A 160 -1.78 6.74 -11.97
C LYS A 160 -2.63 5.59 -11.41
N MET A 161 -2.71 5.44 -10.09
CA MET A 161 -3.55 4.40 -9.48
C MET A 161 -5.05 4.61 -9.77
N ILE A 162 -5.52 5.87 -9.84
CA ILE A 162 -6.90 6.19 -10.25
C ILE A 162 -7.16 5.76 -11.70
N ASP A 163 -6.17 5.93 -12.58
CA ASP A 163 -6.30 5.62 -14.01
C ASP A 163 -6.22 4.13 -14.35
N MET A 164 -5.62 3.32 -13.47
CA MET A 164 -5.37 1.90 -13.73
C MET A 164 -6.65 1.08 -13.90
N TYR A 165 -7.66 1.35 -13.09
CA TYR A 165 -8.89 0.56 -13.08
C TYR A 165 -10.13 1.42 -12.86
N GLN A 166 -11.17 1.16 -13.65
CA GLN A 166 -12.51 1.57 -13.27
C GLN A 166 -13.06 0.54 -12.27
N MET A 167 -13.37 0.96 -11.05
CA MET A 167 -13.81 0.05 -9.99
C MET A 167 -15.07 -0.74 -10.32
N LYS A 168 -15.88 -0.28 -11.30
CA LYS A 168 -17.05 -1.06 -11.79
C LYS A 168 -16.63 -2.37 -12.47
N GLU A 169 -15.43 -2.45 -13.05
CA GLU A 169 -14.91 -3.60 -13.79
C GLU A 169 -14.37 -4.70 -12.86
N ILE A 170 -14.06 -4.35 -11.62
CA ILE A 170 -13.64 -5.33 -10.61
C ILE A 170 -14.87 -6.08 -10.10
N THR A 171 -15.02 -7.33 -10.49
CA THR A 171 -16.20 -8.17 -10.19
C THR A 171 -16.18 -8.72 -8.77
N ASN A 172 -15.02 -9.12 -8.25
CA ASN A 172 -14.90 -9.62 -6.89
C ASN A 172 -15.15 -8.49 -5.87
N LYS A 173 -16.20 -8.65 -5.06
CA LYS A 173 -16.64 -7.60 -4.12
C LYS A 173 -15.62 -7.30 -3.02
N LYS A 174 -14.92 -8.32 -2.51
CA LYS A 174 -13.92 -8.15 -1.44
C LYS A 174 -12.66 -7.48 -1.97
N LEU A 175 -12.15 -7.92 -3.13
CA LEU A 175 -11.05 -7.25 -3.82
C LEU A 175 -11.38 -5.78 -4.14
N LYS A 176 -12.57 -5.53 -4.73
CA LYS A 176 -13.01 -4.16 -5.01
C LYS A 176 -13.00 -3.29 -3.76
N ARG A 177 -13.51 -3.81 -2.63
CA ARG A 177 -13.50 -3.09 -1.35
C ARG A 177 -12.09 -2.78 -0.91
N TYR A 178 -11.19 -3.76 -0.98
CA TYR A 178 -9.79 -3.62 -0.65
C TYR A 178 -9.11 -2.55 -1.53
N MET A 179 -9.27 -2.62 -2.84
CA MET A 179 -8.67 -1.66 -3.79
C MET A 179 -9.20 -0.24 -3.58
N VAL A 180 -10.51 -0.07 -3.31
CA VAL A 180 -11.08 1.24 -2.98
C VAL A 180 -10.52 1.78 -1.66
N ASN A 181 -10.33 0.91 -0.64
CA ASN A 181 -9.72 1.31 0.62
C ASN A 181 -8.25 1.73 0.41
N TYR A 182 -7.48 0.98 -0.36
CA TYR A 182 -6.10 1.34 -0.69
C TYR A 182 -6.04 2.72 -1.40
N LEU A 183 -6.91 2.93 -2.38
CA LEU A 183 -6.99 4.24 -3.06
C LEU A 183 -7.41 5.36 -2.10
N ALA A 184 -8.30 5.09 -1.12
CA ALA A 184 -8.67 6.05 -0.09
C ALA A 184 -7.46 6.43 0.79
N ILE A 185 -6.58 5.49 1.12
CA ILE A 185 -5.34 5.75 1.85
C ILE A 185 -4.43 6.67 1.01
N MET A 186 -4.23 6.35 -0.27
CA MET A 186 -3.38 7.18 -1.17
C MET A 186 -3.93 8.60 -1.35
N MET A 187 -5.25 8.76 -1.48
CA MET A 187 -5.92 10.05 -1.51
C MET A 187 -5.74 10.83 -0.19
N THR A 188 -5.74 10.10 0.94
CA THR A 188 -5.54 10.66 2.28
C THR A 188 -4.11 11.13 2.46
N VAL A 189 -3.12 10.31 2.11
CA VAL A 189 -1.68 10.65 2.18
C VAL A 189 -1.40 11.89 1.32
N SER A 190 -1.85 11.90 0.06
CA SER A 190 -1.69 13.06 -0.83
C SER A 190 -2.36 14.32 -0.25
N SER A 191 -3.57 14.18 0.32
CA SER A 191 -4.32 15.31 0.88
C SER A 191 -3.67 15.88 2.13
N ILE A 192 -3.20 15.02 3.04
CA ILE A 192 -2.59 15.50 4.29
C ILE A 192 -1.24 16.18 4.03
N LEU A 193 -0.44 15.68 3.10
CA LEU A 193 0.81 16.34 2.69
C LEU A 193 0.55 17.73 2.10
N CYS A 194 -0.49 17.88 1.27
CA CYS A 194 -0.93 19.19 0.77
C CYS A 194 -1.34 20.15 1.91
N ILE A 195 -2.04 19.65 2.91
CA ILE A 195 -2.47 20.44 4.07
C ILE A 195 -1.26 20.83 4.95
N ARG A 196 -0.34 19.89 5.17
CA ARG A 196 0.84 20.06 6.02
C ARG A 196 1.90 20.97 5.41
N SER A 197 1.98 21.06 4.09
CA SER A 197 2.87 22.01 3.40
C SER A 197 2.53 23.46 3.73
N LYS A 198 1.28 23.76 4.10
CA LYS A 198 0.74 25.11 4.36
C LYS A 198 0.75 26.05 3.15
N GLU A 199 1.12 25.58 1.98
CA GLU A 199 1.20 26.35 0.74
C GLU A 199 -0.15 26.37 0.02
N LYS A 200 -0.53 27.54 -0.51
CA LYS A 200 -1.80 27.70 -1.24
C LYS A 200 -1.82 26.85 -2.50
N GLU A 201 -0.72 26.83 -3.25
CA GLU A 201 -0.58 26.02 -4.47
C GLU A 201 -0.86 24.53 -4.20
N ASN A 202 -0.29 23.98 -3.14
CA ASN A 202 -0.50 22.58 -2.77
C ASN A 202 -1.95 22.30 -2.32
N LEU A 203 -2.63 23.29 -1.72
CA LEU A 203 -4.06 23.17 -1.43
C LEU A 203 -4.91 23.15 -2.70
N ASP A 204 -4.50 23.84 -3.74
CA ASP A 204 -5.17 23.83 -5.04
C ASP A 204 -4.90 22.49 -5.76
N LYS A 205 -3.65 21.97 -5.74
CA LYS A 205 -3.32 20.61 -6.20
C LYS A 205 -4.20 19.54 -5.51
N LYS A 206 -4.45 19.69 -4.20
CA LYS A 206 -5.38 18.80 -3.47
C LYS A 206 -6.77 18.83 -4.08
N LYS A 207 -7.35 20.01 -4.32
CA LYS A 207 -8.69 20.14 -4.93
C LYS A 207 -8.73 19.50 -6.31
N GLU A 208 -7.70 19.75 -7.12
CA GLU A 208 -7.56 19.17 -8.45
C GLU A 208 -7.53 17.63 -8.40
N LEU A 209 -6.79 17.04 -7.45
CA LEU A 209 -6.74 15.59 -7.28
C LEU A 209 -8.12 15.00 -6.96
N TRP A 210 -8.88 15.64 -6.07
CA TRP A 210 -10.25 15.19 -5.75
C TRP A 210 -11.22 15.36 -6.92
N LEU A 211 -11.09 16.43 -7.70
CA LEU A 211 -11.86 16.63 -8.94
C LEU A 211 -11.47 15.61 -10.01
N TYR A 212 -10.18 15.28 -10.09
CA TYR A 212 -9.67 14.25 -10.99
C TYR A 212 -10.34 12.90 -10.73
N LEU A 213 -10.33 12.44 -9.46
CA LEU A 213 -11.02 11.19 -9.08
C LEU A 213 -12.52 11.25 -9.42
N ARG A 214 -13.19 12.39 -9.12
CA ARG A 214 -14.62 12.57 -9.44
C ARG A 214 -14.90 12.45 -10.93
N LYS A 215 -14.03 13.00 -11.77
CA LYS A 215 -14.15 12.96 -13.24
C LYS A 215 -13.93 11.55 -13.79
N LYS A 216 -12.99 10.81 -13.22
CA LYS A 216 -12.61 9.46 -13.67
C LYS A 216 -13.58 8.38 -13.20
N ASP A 217 -13.95 8.39 -11.92
CA ASP A 217 -14.87 7.45 -11.30
C ASP A 217 -15.69 8.15 -10.20
N ALA A 218 -16.86 8.69 -10.59
CA ALA A 218 -17.75 9.41 -9.69
C ALA A 218 -18.29 8.55 -8.53
N ARG A 219 -18.49 7.23 -8.77
CA ARG A 219 -18.98 6.32 -7.71
C ARG A 219 -17.92 6.06 -6.66
N THR A 220 -16.70 5.78 -7.09
CA THR A 220 -15.54 5.62 -6.21
C THR A 220 -15.23 6.92 -5.47
N TYR A 221 -15.31 8.07 -6.17
CA TYR A 221 -15.20 9.39 -5.53
C TYR A 221 -16.20 9.55 -4.38
N LEU A 222 -17.49 9.31 -4.61
CA LEU A 222 -18.51 9.44 -3.56
C LEU A 222 -18.19 8.54 -2.36
N LYS A 223 -17.82 7.29 -2.62
CA LYS A 223 -17.48 6.33 -1.57
C LYS A 223 -16.29 6.78 -0.73
N ILE A 224 -15.22 7.24 -1.37
CA ILE A 224 -14.01 7.70 -0.68
C ILE A 224 -14.25 9.06 -0.02
N ARG A 225 -14.90 9.99 -0.71
CA ARG A 225 -15.14 11.37 -0.23
C ARG A 225 -15.99 11.43 1.03
N TYR A 226 -17.00 10.57 1.11
CA TYR A 226 -17.93 10.51 2.24
C TYR A 226 -17.58 9.40 3.25
N GLY A 227 -16.52 8.62 3.02
CA GLY A 227 -15.92 7.76 4.01
C GLY A 227 -15.14 8.57 5.07
N ILE A 228 -14.79 7.94 6.19
CA ILE A 228 -14.12 8.59 7.35
C ILE A 228 -12.87 9.36 6.93
N LEU A 229 -11.97 8.72 6.19
CA LEU A 229 -10.72 9.35 5.73
C LEU A 229 -11.00 10.55 4.82
N GLY A 230 -11.92 10.39 3.87
CA GLY A 230 -12.26 11.45 2.94
C GLY A 230 -12.94 12.65 3.62
N GLN A 231 -13.83 12.42 4.56
CA GLN A 231 -14.45 13.49 5.34
C GLN A 231 -13.40 14.26 6.13
N THR A 232 -12.53 13.56 6.87
CA THR A 232 -11.45 14.18 7.65
C THR A 232 -10.53 15.05 6.78
N MET A 233 -10.17 14.58 5.59
CA MET A 233 -9.27 15.33 4.69
C MET A 233 -9.95 16.51 4.00
N ASN A 234 -11.27 16.62 4.03
CA ASN A 234 -12.02 17.67 3.32
C ASN A 234 -12.88 18.54 4.24
N LEU A 235 -12.51 18.65 5.49
CA LEU A 235 -13.12 19.60 6.41
C LEU A 235 -12.91 21.05 5.90
N PRO A 236 -13.95 21.92 5.99
CA PRO A 236 -13.90 23.26 5.41
C PRO A 236 -13.02 24.23 6.21
N GLY A 237 -12.50 25.23 5.52
CA GLY A 237 -11.83 26.39 6.12
C GLY A 237 -10.48 26.09 6.77
N ARG A 238 -9.94 27.08 7.47
CA ARG A 238 -8.66 26.96 8.20
C ARG A 238 -8.78 26.03 9.42
N SER A 239 -9.88 26.12 10.14
CA SER A 239 -10.13 25.27 11.32
C SER A 239 -10.23 23.78 10.94
N GLY A 240 -10.92 23.47 9.83
CA GLY A 240 -10.99 22.08 9.34
C GLY A 240 -9.61 21.50 9.01
N ARG A 241 -8.73 22.29 8.37
CA ARG A 241 -7.34 21.86 8.10
C ARG A 241 -6.52 21.64 9.38
N LYS A 242 -6.74 22.44 10.42
CA LYS A 242 -6.10 22.21 11.74
C LYS A 242 -6.55 20.88 12.35
N ILE A 243 -7.85 20.60 12.30
CA ILE A 243 -8.41 19.32 12.78
C ILE A 243 -7.82 18.15 11.99
N SER A 244 -7.78 18.22 10.64
CA SER A 244 -7.17 17.19 9.80
C SER A 244 -5.69 16.93 10.17
N SER A 245 -4.93 18.02 10.39
CA SER A 245 -3.52 17.93 10.79
C SER A 245 -3.35 17.31 12.18
N LEU A 246 -4.21 17.64 13.13
CA LEU A 246 -4.17 17.07 14.47
C LEU A 246 -4.53 15.58 14.44
N ALA A 247 -5.59 15.20 13.74
CA ALA A 247 -6.00 13.81 13.55
C ALA A 247 -4.86 12.98 12.94
N TYR A 248 -4.18 13.52 11.94
CA TYR A 248 -2.99 12.88 11.35
C TYR A 248 -1.86 12.69 12.37
N LEU A 249 -1.53 13.70 13.17
CA LEU A 249 -0.47 13.60 14.18
C LEU A 249 -0.79 12.55 15.25
N VAL A 250 -2.05 12.47 15.66
CA VAL A 250 -2.51 11.43 16.61
C VAL A 250 -2.41 10.04 15.98
N ALA A 251 -2.93 9.87 14.75
CA ALA A 251 -2.84 8.60 14.02
C ALA A 251 -1.38 8.17 13.82
N ARG A 252 -0.49 9.10 13.44
CA ARG A 252 0.95 8.83 13.27
C ARG A 252 1.61 8.31 14.56
N ARG A 253 1.25 8.87 15.73
CA ARG A 253 1.76 8.39 17.03
C ARG A 253 1.24 6.99 17.37
N LEU A 254 -0.04 6.70 17.09
CA LEU A 254 -0.66 5.41 17.37
C LEU A 254 -0.15 4.31 16.44
N ILE A 255 0.05 4.65 15.16
CA ILE A 255 0.52 3.70 14.13
C ILE A 255 2.05 3.50 14.22
N GLY A 256 2.78 4.40 14.91
CA GLY A 256 4.22 4.24 15.14
C GLY A 256 5.10 4.62 13.95
N PHE A 257 4.60 5.43 13.00
CA PHE A 257 5.42 6.12 12.00
C PHE A 257 6.12 7.32 12.65
N GLN A 258 7.29 7.12 13.19
CA GLN A 258 8.16 8.21 13.62
C GLN A 258 9.45 8.21 12.83
#